data_8ab4f31701d4ee0db38b0b23741c557b
#
_entry.id   8ab4f31701d4ee0db38b0b23741c557b
#
_cell.length_a   1.000
_cell.length_b   1.000
_cell.length_c   1.000
_cell.angle_alpha   90.00
_cell.angle_beta   90.00
_cell.angle_gamma   90.00
#
_symmetry.space_group_name_H-M   'P 1'
#
loop_
_entity.id
_entity.type
_entity.pdbx_description
1 polymer ?
#
loop_
_entity_poly.entity_id
_entity_poly.type
_entity_poly.pdbx_seq_one_letter_code
_entity_poly.pdbx_strand_id
1 'polypeptide(L)'
;MQHIIILFLFIGYFQPISASSFSVEEAANKIIIGDTDMHYSEVLRIIAKYGHQLSPDIKAELQARGFDFSRQIVSSYRPQNLDYYVDEGIFRFHYTLTGVDAVSPLDADNNGVPDYVDLIVTTFANIGVIDFTDMEFVRPPGDGWYTQIDDGGSDHYDVYIFNLETGYYGYVQAEDYAQNNSPITRGDNEFSEDAQEERAMVTFMALRNNYNDFSGVESEIIEVTSAHEFFHAVQYGYDGWEAGWLLEATAVWMEEHHYDNINDCYQFLQEFFNEPYLAINYDVNRGYGAYIYFSYLTDNRVSNDLIRRIFERSREYNSYDVDYSIPTLMAALNDYNLDFETVTHDFFIANGMLSNSDSAGIYQYSESSTFPMDLPTLEQTITASSDTTMYYYNQMLETFSALYYLVDTQDSTWNNLVIDLLTQDSDNMRYYVTSIVEHKNDSTPNTFDVLTAQTQTIDVSSVDSVIFVISAFGYDTINSEFSMRIIKNSSVELASDMELIPISNQYSLNNPYPNPFNAHITIHYTIPMNQPVDIAIYDILGNKIRRFQSEQLGMQSIIWNGKDQYGIPVSSGMYIVNMSTDSFTQSRRILLLK
;
A
#
# COMPACT_ATOMS: atom_id res chain seq x y z
N MET A 1 32.90 -35.87 -8.57
CA MET A 1 31.57 -35.92 -8.02
C MET A 1 31.00 -34.51 -8.12
N GLN A 2 30.22 -34.31 -9.16
CA GLN A 2 29.52 -33.03 -9.39
C GLN A 2 28.29 -33.01 -8.51
N HIS A 3 28.17 -32.00 -7.66
CA HIS A 3 26.94 -31.75 -6.92
C HIS A 3 26.02 -30.92 -7.81
N ILE A 4 24.96 -31.56 -8.28
CA ILE A 4 23.84 -30.90 -8.94
C ILE A 4 22.99 -30.32 -7.83
N ILE A 5 22.96 -29.00 -7.74
CA ILE A 5 21.99 -28.27 -6.93
C ILE A 5 20.71 -28.22 -7.79
N ILE A 6 19.69 -28.97 -7.38
CA ILE A 6 18.36 -28.88 -7.97
C ILE A 6 17.64 -27.74 -7.26
N LEU A 7 17.53 -26.62 -7.97
CA LEU A 7 16.67 -25.50 -7.57
C LEU A 7 15.22 -25.93 -7.79
N PHE A 8 14.48 -26.21 -6.72
CA PHE A 8 13.04 -26.36 -6.79
C PHE A 8 12.42 -24.98 -6.94
N LEU A 9 12.05 -24.62 -8.17
CA LEU A 9 11.08 -23.56 -8.43
C LEU A 9 9.72 -24.01 -7.89
N PHE A 10 9.35 -23.51 -6.71
CA PHE A 10 7.96 -23.52 -6.26
C PHE A 10 7.20 -22.49 -7.11
N ILE A 11 6.60 -22.94 -8.20
CA ILE A 11 5.52 -22.19 -8.84
C ILE A 11 4.27 -22.47 -8.00
N GLY A 12 4.14 -21.78 -6.88
CA GLY A 12 2.87 -21.64 -6.19
C GLY A 12 1.96 -20.78 -7.08
N TYR A 13 0.77 -21.24 -7.36
CA TYR A 13 -0.29 -20.41 -7.95
C TYR A 13 -0.67 -19.36 -6.92
N PHE A 14 -0.08 -18.16 -7.04
CA PHE A 14 -0.57 -16.99 -6.32
C PHE A 14 -1.99 -16.71 -6.79
N GLN A 15 -2.97 -16.90 -5.92
CA GLN A 15 -4.25 -16.22 -6.11
C GLN A 15 -4.00 -14.73 -5.92
N PRO A 16 -4.46 -13.86 -6.81
CA PRO A 16 -4.20 -12.45 -6.66
C PRO A 16 -4.85 -11.95 -5.37
N ILE A 17 -4.01 -11.46 -4.47
CA ILE A 17 -4.44 -10.51 -3.46
C ILE A 17 -4.69 -9.25 -4.27
N SER A 18 -5.92 -9.02 -4.72
CA SER A 18 -6.26 -7.79 -5.39
C SER A 18 -6.26 -6.71 -4.32
N ALA A 19 -5.15 -5.98 -4.21
CA ALA A 19 -5.24 -4.61 -3.76
C ALA A 19 -6.43 -4.00 -4.53
N SER A 20 -7.39 -3.40 -3.84
CA SER A 20 -8.62 -2.89 -4.44
C SER A 20 -8.29 -1.68 -5.33
N SER A 21 -7.74 -1.95 -6.51
CA SER A 21 -7.78 -0.98 -7.58
C SER A 21 -9.24 -0.74 -7.93
N PHE A 22 -9.60 0.46 -8.29
CA PHE A 22 -10.92 0.77 -8.84
C PHE A 22 -11.24 -0.24 -9.94
N SER A 23 -12.50 -0.66 -10.04
CA SER A 23 -12.92 -1.38 -11.24
C SER A 23 -12.78 -0.45 -12.45
N VAL A 24 -12.63 -1.01 -13.64
CA VAL A 24 -12.52 -0.20 -14.86
C VAL A 24 -13.78 0.66 -15.10
N GLU A 25 -14.95 0.19 -14.64
CA GLU A 25 -16.19 0.96 -14.65
C GLU A 25 -16.14 2.15 -13.67
N GLU A 26 -15.57 1.98 -12.49
CA GLU A 26 -15.37 3.08 -11.53
C GLU A 26 -14.38 4.09 -12.07
N ALA A 27 -13.25 3.65 -12.62
CA ALA A 27 -12.29 4.52 -13.28
C ALA A 27 -12.92 5.33 -14.42
N ALA A 28 -13.69 4.67 -15.29
CA ALA A 28 -14.41 5.33 -16.38
C ALA A 28 -15.44 6.36 -15.87
N ASN A 29 -16.17 6.01 -14.81
CA ASN A 29 -17.15 6.92 -14.22
C ASN A 29 -16.48 8.15 -13.59
N LYS A 30 -15.33 8.02 -12.95
CA LYS A 30 -14.57 9.18 -12.43
C LYS A 30 -14.27 10.18 -13.55
N ILE A 31 -13.78 9.71 -14.70
CA ILE A 31 -13.54 10.57 -15.88
C ILE A 31 -14.85 11.19 -16.38
N ILE A 32 -15.94 10.43 -16.45
CA ILE A 32 -17.22 10.90 -17.02
C ILE A 32 -17.86 11.97 -16.14
N ILE A 33 -17.83 11.83 -14.83
CA ILE A 33 -18.44 12.78 -13.90
C ILE A 33 -17.52 13.94 -13.53
N GLY A 34 -16.22 13.87 -13.90
CA GLY A 34 -15.20 14.84 -13.48
C GLY A 34 -14.94 14.76 -11.97
N ASP A 35 -14.88 13.55 -11.42
CA ASP A 35 -14.50 13.33 -10.04
C ASP A 35 -13.01 13.59 -9.86
N THR A 36 -12.66 14.51 -8.96
CA THR A 36 -11.35 15.14 -8.88
C THR A 36 -10.48 14.58 -7.74
N ASP A 37 -10.74 13.34 -7.30
CA ASP A 37 -9.84 12.69 -6.35
C ASP A 37 -8.43 12.49 -6.96
N MET A 38 -7.40 12.58 -6.14
CA MET A 38 -5.99 12.81 -6.46
C MET A 38 -5.30 11.80 -7.42
N HIS A 39 -5.96 10.74 -7.84
CA HIS A 39 -5.32 9.59 -8.50
C HIS A 39 -5.57 9.52 -10.01
N TYR A 40 -5.45 10.65 -10.73
CA TYR A 40 -5.85 10.67 -12.14
C TYR A 40 -4.93 9.81 -13.01
N SER A 41 -3.62 9.78 -12.75
CA SER A 41 -2.67 8.91 -13.46
C SER A 41 -3.02 7.43 -13.29
N GLU A 42 -3.42 6.99 -12.09
CA GLU A 42 -3.90 5.62 -11.85
C GLU A 42 -5.22 5.33 -12.54
N VAL A 43 -6.17 6.26 -12.53
CA VAL A 43 -7.44 6.14 -13.28
C VAL A 43 -7.15 5.95 -14.77
N LEU A 44 -6.26 6.74 -15.34
CA LEU A 44 -5.84 6.62 -16.73
C LEU A 44 -5.15 5.28 -17.00
N ARG A 45 -4.31 4.81 -16.09
CA ARG A 45 -3.62 3.52 -16.19
C ARG A 45 -4.61 2.34 -16.19
N ILE A 46 -5.63 2.37 -15.33
CA ILE A 46 -6.70 1.35 -15.32
C ILE A 46 -7.48 1.35 -16.65
N ILE A 47 -7.83 2.53 -17.16
CA ILE A 47 -8.47 2.65 -18.48
C ILE A 47 -7.54 2.13 -19.58
N ALA A 48 -6.25 2.45 -19.54
CA ALA A 48 -5.26 1.97 -20.49
C ALA A 48 -5.22 0.43 -20.53
N LYS A 49 -5.23 -0.21 -19.37
CA LYS A 49 -5.14 -1.68 -19.21
C LYS A 49 -6.45 -2.39 -19.54
N TYR A 50 -7.56 -1.92 -19.02
CA TYR A 50 -8.84 -2.64 -19.00
C TYR A 50 -9.97 -1.97 -19.79
N GLY A 51 -9.76 -0.80 -20.37
CA GLY A 51 -10.80 -0.02 -21.07
C GLY A 51 -11.52 -0.79 -22.19
N HIS A 52 -10.84 -1.77 -22.80
CA HIS A 52 -11.48 -2.64 -23.80
C HIS A 52 -12.59 -3.54 -23.25
N GLN A 53 -12.68 -3.72 -21.94
CA GLN A 53 -13.72 -4.50 -21.25
C GLN A 53 -14.99 -3.68 -20.98
N LEU A 54 -14.93 -2.35 -21.06
CA LEU A 54 -16.06 -1.46 -20.83
C LEU A 54 -17.22 -1.71 -21.78
N SER A 55 -18.43 -1.37 -21.35
CA SER A 55 -19.63 -1.43 -22.19
C SER A 55 -19.56 -0.46 -23.36
N PRO A 56 -20.27 -0.73 -24.48
CA PRO A 56 -20.27 0.16 -25.64
C PRO A 56 -20.70 1.61 -25.33
N ASP A 57 -21.63 1.79 -24.40
CA ASP A 57 -22.14 3.11 -24.01
C ASP A 57 -21.06 3.93 -23.27
N ILE A 58 -20.36 3.31 -22.33
CA ILE A 58 -19.25 3.95 -21.60
C ILE A 58 -18.09 4.26 -22.55
N LYS A 59 -17.75 3.33 -23.46
CA LYS A 59 -16.72 3.59 -24.49
C LYS A 59 -17.08 4.79 -25.36
N ALA A 60 -18.33 4.90 -25.79
CA ALA A 60 -18.79 6.04 -26.61
C ALA A 60 -18.65 7.37 -25.85
N GLU A 61 -18.94 7.38 -24.53
CA GLU A 61 -18.78 8.57 -23.69
C GLU A 61 -17.30 8.96 -23.53
N LEU A 62 -16.41 8.00 -23.30
CA LEU A 62 -14.97 8.24 -23.22
C LEU A 62 -14.40 8.68 -24.59
N GLN A 63 -14.86 8.07 -25.70
CA GLN A 63 -14.48 8.52 -27.05
C GLN A 63 -14.87 9.97 -27.32
N ALA A 64 -16.05 10.40 -26.85
CA ALA A 64 -16.46 11.80 -26.94
C ALA A 64 -15.54 12.75 -26.14
N ARG A 65 -14.79 12.22 -25.15
CA ARG A 65 -13.80 12.93 -24.34
C ARG A 65 -12.37 12.77 -24.86
N GLY A 66 -12.19 12.18 -26.04
CA GLY A 66 -10.88 12.06 -26.68
C GLY A 66 -10.13 10.76 -26.44
N PHE A 67 -10.78 9.72 -25.89
CA PHE A 67 -10.12 8.41 -25.74
C PHE A 67 -10.19 7.58 -27.02
N ASP A 68 -9.07 6.96 -27.37
CA ASP A 68 -8.91 6.11 -28.55
C ASP A 68 -8.93 4.64 -28.19
N PHE A 69 -9.98 3.93 -28.59
CA PHE A 69 -10.14 2.48 -28.39
C PHE A 69 -9.65 1.66 -29.58
N SER A 70 -9.07 2.27 -30.59
CA SER A 70 -8.50 1.55 -31.73
C SER A 70 -7.11 0.99 -31.46
N ARG A 71 -6.43 1.50 -30.42
CA ARG A 71 -5.10 1.10 -29.98
C ARG A 71 -5.16 -0.10 -29.03
N GLN A 72 -4.03 -0.75 -28.81
CA GLN A 72 -3.92 -1.85 -27.84
C GLN A 72 -4.03 -1.32 -26.40
N ILE A 73 -3.45 -0.18 -26.12
CA ILE A 73 -3.60 0.58 -24.87
C ILE A 73 -4.65 1.66 -25.15
N VAL A 74 -5.68 1.76 -24.32
CA VAL A 74 -6.69 2.82 -24.43
C VAL A 74 -6.10 4.09 -23.86
N SER A 75 -5.90 5.12 -24.69
CA SER A 75 -5.29 6.38 -24.28
C SER A 75 -6.09 7.59 -24.77
N SER A 76 -5.96 8.73 -24.11
CA SER A 76 -6.45 9.99 -24.63
C SER A 76 -5.54 10.51 -25.75
N TYR A 77 -6.10 11.38 -26.62
CA TYR A 77 -5.27 12.13 -27.57
C TYR A 77 -4.41 13.15 -26.83
N ARG A 78 -3.22 13.41 -27.36
CA ARG A 78 -2.35 14.49 -26.88
C ARG A 78 -3.05 15.84 -26.97
N PRO A 79 -2.81 16.77 -26.02
CA PRO A 79 -3.36 18.12 -26.08
C PRO A 79 -2.98 18.85 -27.38
N GLN A 80 -3.93 19.56 -27.94
CA GLN A 80 -3.76 20.26 -29.23
C GLN A 80 -3.86 21.77 -29.02
N ASN A 81 -3.39 22.55 -30.02
CA ASN A 81 -3.47 24.02 -30.06
C ASN A 81 -2.60 24.72 -28.99
N LEU A 82 -1.48 24.11 -28.60
CA LEU A 82 -0.44 24.74 -27.83
C LEU A 82 0.64 25.24 -28.79
N ASP A 83 0.58 26.56 -29.12
CA ASP A 83 1.29 27.16 -30.25
C ASP A 83 2.81 27.32 -30.03
N TYR A 84 3.29 27.16 -28.80
CA TYR A 84 4.67 27.37 -28.41
C TYR A 84 5.26 26.13 -27.79
N TYR A 85 6.58 25.97 -27.89
CA TYR A 85 7.33 24.97 -27.14
C TYR A 85 8.73 25.47 -26.75
N VAL A 86 9.29 24.85 -25.73
CA VAL A 86 10.70 25.00 -25.32
C VAL A 86 11.30 23.61 -25.14
N ASP A 87 12.51 23.41 -25.64
CA ASP A 87 13.27 22.17 -25.47
C ASP A 87 14.35 22.38 -24.39
N GLU A 88 14.44 21.47 -23.43
CA GLU A 88 15.50 21.42 -22.41
C GLU A 88 15.89 19.96 -22.13
N GLY A 89 17.14 19.62 -22.40
CA GLY A 89 17.67 18.26 -22.21
C GLY A 89 16.89 17.25 -23.06
N ILE A 90 16.21 16.34 -22.39
CA ILE A 90 15.37 15.32 -23.05
C ILE A 90 13.90 15.74 -23.16
N PHE A 91 13.52 16.90 -22.66
CA PHE A 91 12.14 17.35 -22.51
C PHE A 91 11.74 18.37 -23.56
N ARG A 92 10.47 18.34 -23.95
CA ARG A 92 9.78 19.39 -24.73
C ARG A 92 8.54 19.86 -23.98
N PHE A 93 8.46 21.16 -23.69
CA PHE A 93 7.37 21.78 -22.96
C PHE A 93 6.46 22.53 -23.91
N HIS A 94 5.23 22.05 -24.11
CA HIS A 94 4.22 22.66 -24.96
C HIS A 94 3.32 23.58 -24.14
N TYR A 95 3.07 24.80 -24.64
CA TYR A 95 2.22 25.78 -23.97
C TYR A 95 1.57 26.74 -24.98
N THR A 96 0.60 27.54 -24.52
CA THR A 96 0.02 28.64 -25.28
C THR A 96 -0.11 29.91 -24.46
N LEU A 97 -0.17 31.05 -25.14
CA LEU A 97 -0.38 32.39 -24.54
C LEU A 97 -1.80 32.90 -24.75
N THR A 98 -2.70 32.10 -25.30
CA THR A 98 -4.07 32.52 -25.66
C THR A 98 -5.11 31.48 -25.20
N GLY A 99 -6.31 31.97 -24.93
CA GLY A 99 -7.44 31.12 -24.56
C GLY A 99 -7.42 30.69 -23.09
N VAL A 100 -8.17 29.62 -22.80
CA VAL A 100 -8.30 29.07 -21.42
C VAL A 100 -7.03 28.31 -20.98
N ASP A 101 -6.27 27.82 -21.93
CA ASP A 101 -5.05 27.06 -21.73
C ASP A 101 -3.81 27.94 -21.57
N ALA A 102 -3.96 29.27 -21.70
CA ALA A 102 -2.84 30.19 -21.64
C ALA A 102 -2.12 30.16 -20.29
N VAL A 103 -0.81 30.08 -20.34
CA VAL A 103 0.05 30.41 -19.18
C VAL A 103 0.13 31.92 -18.99
N SER A 104 0.59 32.38 -17.82
CA SER A 104 0.91 33.80 -17.59
C SER A 104 1.95 34.27 -18.61
N PRO A 105 1.71 35.38 -19.34
CA PRO A 105 2.66 35.88 -20.33
C PRO A 105 3.80 36.73 -19.71
N LEU A 106 3.95 36.73 -18.38
CA LEU A 106 5.02 37.46 -17.70
C LEU A 106 6.37 36.82 -18.06
N ASP A 107 7.29 37.63 -18.57
CA ASP A 107 8.68 37.31 -18.95
C ASP A 107 9.57 38.44 -18.42
N ALA A 108 9.97 38.32 -17.16
CA ALA A 108 10.66 39.37 -16.42
C ALA A 108 12.14 39.50 -16.84
N ASP A 109 12.77 38.44 -17.25
CA ASP A 109 14.16 38.41 -17.70
C ASP A 109 14.32 38.69 -19.21
N ASN A 110 13.20 38.70 -19.96
CA ASN A 110 13.12 38.97 -21.39
C ASN A 110 13.88 37.95 -22.25
N ASN A 111 13.86 36.68 -21.86
CA ASN A 111 14.46 35.59 -22.61
C ASN A 111 13.54 35.05 -23.73
N GLY A 112 12.27 35.45 -23.76
CA GLY A 112 11.26 35.05 -24.72
C GLY A 112 10.42 33.87 -24.31
N VAL A 113 10.62 33.34 -23.08
CA VAL A 113 9.84 32.28 -22.45
C VAL A 113 9.13 32.87 -21.23
N PRO A 114 7.86 32.58 -20.97
CA PRO A 114 7.20 33.04 -19.75
C PRO A 114 7.84 32.52 -18.47
N ASP A 115 7.95 33.36 -17.43
CA ASP A 115 8.53 33.00 -16.14
C ASP A 115 7.91 31.72 -15.54
N TYR A 116 6.62 31.49 -15.77
CA TYR A 116 5.93 30.27 -15.34
C TYR A 116 6.46 29.00 -16.05
N VAL A 117 6.73 29.11 -17.34
CA VAL A 117 7.30 28.01 -18.14
C VAL A 117 8.75 27.81 -17.78
N ASP A 118 9.53 28.89 -17.58
CA ASP A 118 10.94 28.81 -17.14
C ASP A 118 11.09 28.10 -15.80
N LEU A 119 10.16 28.32 -14.88
CA LEU A 119 10.15 27.61 -13.60
C LEU A 119 9.99 26.11 -13.82
N ILE A 120 9.02 25.67 -14.65
CA ILE A 120 8.81 24.27 -14.98
C ILE A 120 10.05 23.69 -15.69
N VAL A 121 10.60 24.38 -16.69
CA VAL A 121 11.81 23.96 -17.41
C VAL A 121 12.98 23.73 -16.45
N THR A 122 13.19 24.69 -15.53
CA THR A 122 14.26 24.58 -14.54
C THR A 122 14.05 23.40 -13.56
N THR A 123 12.80 23.19 -13.14
CA THR A 123 12.40 22.05 -12.29
C THR A 123 12.75 20.73 -12.98
N PHE A 124 12.36 20.55 -14.24
CA PHE A 124 12.66 19.33 -15.00
C PHE A 124 14.16 19.14 -15.31
N ALA A 125 14.89 20.22 -15.51
CA ALA A 125 16.35 20.13 -15.67
C ALA A 125 17.00 19.52 -14.41
N ASN A 126 16.54 19.93 -13.21
CA ASN A 126 17.00 19.37 -11.94
C ASN A 126 16.56 17.90 -11.77
N ILE A 127 15.29 17.60 -12.04
CA ILE A 127 14.75 16.23 -12.01
C ILE A 127 15.58 15.31 -12.91
N GLY A 128 15.85 15.71 -14.16
CA GLY A 128 16.62 14.91 -15.09
C GLY A 128 18.07 14.64 -14.62
N VAL A 129 18.70 15.55 -13.88
CA VAL A 129 20.01 15.31 -13.27
C VAL A 129 19.92 14.27 -12.17
N ILE A 130 18.98 14.42 -11.23
CA ILE A 130 18.82 13.51 -10.10
C ILE A 130 18.45 12.11 -10.61
N ASP A 131 17.42 11.99 -11.46
CA ASP A 131 16.93 10.69 -11.90
C ASP A 131 17.94 9.93 -12.76
N PHE A 132 18.58 10.59 -13.73
CA PHE A 132 19.39 9.90 -14.73
C PHE A 132 20.88 9.94 -14.46
N THR A 133 21.37 10.88 -13.65
CA THR A 133 22.79 10.98 -13.32
C THR A 133 23.10 10.48 -11.92
N ASP A 134 22.32 10.88 -10.92
CA ASP A 134 22.61 10.56 -9.52
C ASP A 134 22.01 9.19 -9.13
N MET A 135 20.77 8.90 -9.58
CA MET A 135 20.06 7.65 -9.29
C MET A 135 20.19 6.59 -10.41
N GLU A 136 20.70 6.98 -11.58
CA GLU A 136 20.95 6.08 -12.71
C GLU A 136 19.71 5.33 -13.23
N PHE A 137 18.51 5.93 -13.14
CA PHE A 137 17.32 5.35 -13.78
C PHE A 137 17.45 5.34 -15.30
N VAL A 138 16.85 4.34 -15.93
CA VAL A 138 16.69 4.34 -17.40
C VAL A 138 15.67 5.41 -17.78
N ARG A 139 15.95 6.16 -18.83
CA ARG A 139 15.04 7.19 -19.34
C ARG A 139 13.75 6.58 -19.85
N PRO A 140 12.61 7.30 -19.74
CA PRO A 140 11.38 6.90 -20.41
C PRO A 140 11.61 6.64 -21.90
N PRO A 141 10.93 5.65 -22.51
CA PRO A 141 11.06 5.38 -23.94
C PRO A 141 10.67 6.58 -24.80
N GLY A 142 11.40 6.79 -25.90
CA GLY A 142 11.04 7.78 -26.90
C GLY A 142 9.87 7.34 -27.78
N ASP A 143 9.26 8.29 -28.47
CA ASP A 143 8.11 8.10 -29.34
C ASP A 143 8.40 8.38 -30.84
N GLY A 144 9.62 8.73 -31.18
CA GLY A 144 10.06 9.08 -32.54
C GLY A 144 9.82 7.99 -33.60
N TRP A 145 9.47 6.78 -33.21
CA TRP A 145 9.07 5.70 -34.11
C TRP A 145 7.58 5.75 -34.50
N TYR A 146 6.78 6.59 -33.85
CA TYR A 146 5.36 6.77 -34.18
C TYR A 146 5.22 7.45 -35.56
N THR A 147 4.81 6.70 -36.57
CA THR A 147 4.58 7.25 -37.92
C THR A 147 3.14 7.67 -38.17
N GLN A 148 2.21 7.29 -37.29
CA GLN A 148 0.74 7.51 -37.49
C GLN A 148 0.09 8.20 -36.27
N ILE A 149 0.86 8.52 -35.25
CA ILE A 149 0.42 9.15 -34.01
C ILE A 149 1.16 10.47 -33.88
N ASP A 150 0.55 11.45 -33.25
CA ASP A 150 1.19 12.69 -32.88
C ASP A 150 2.33 12.41 -31.92
N ASP A 151 3.57 12.68 -32.31
CA ASP A 151 4.80 12.48 -31.55
C ASP A 151 5.30 13.77 -30.89
N GLY A 152 4.43 14.79 -30.73
CA GLY A 152 4.83 16.11 -30.22
C GLY A 152 5.81 16.86 -31.12
N GLY A 153 6.09 16.32 -32.33
CA GLY A 153 6.98 16.91 -33.34
C GLY A 153 8.47 16.63 -33.12
N SER A 154 8.82 15.73 -32.19
CA SER A 154 10.22 15.31 -31.94
C SER A 154 10.26 14.07 -31.03
N ASP A 155 11.47 13.53 -30.84
CA ASP A 155 11.76 12.39 -29.94
C ASP A 155 12.07 12.82 -28.49
N HIS A 156 11.65 14.03 -28.09
CA HIS A 156 11.74 14.49 -26.72
C HIS A 156 10.56 13.94 -25.92
N TYR A 157 10.74 13.83 -24.61
CA TYR A 157 9.64 13.55 -23.70
C TYR A 157 8.73 14.78 -23.60
N ASP A 158 7.46 14.60 -23.96
CA ASP A 158 6.52 15.72 -24.07
C ASP A 158 5.81 16.03 -22.77
N VAL A 159 5.89 17.29 -22.35
CA VAL A 159 5.19 17.88 -21.21
C VAL A 159 4.24 18.94 -21.72
N TYR A 160 2.94 18.75 -21.55
CA TYR A 160 1.88 19.66 -22.00
C TYR A 160 1.40 20.53 -20.86
N ILE A 161 1.47 21.85 -20.99
CA ILE A 161 1.07 22.84 -19.99
C ILE A 161 -0.22 23.51 -20.46
N PHE A 162 -1.34 23.15 -19.82
CA PHE A 162 -2.66 23.68 -20.20
C PHE A 162 -3.64 23.65 -19.01
N ASN A 163 -4.85 24.13 -19.19
CA ASN A 163 -5.88 24.16 -18.16
C ASN A 163 -6.45 22.76 -17.93
N LEU A 164 -6.03 22.09 -16.86
CA LEU A 164 -6.60 20.83 -16.41
C LEU A 164 -7.94 21.04 -15.72
N GLU A 165 -8.76 20.00 -15.65
CA GLU A 165 -9.99 20.03 -14.86
C GLU A 165 -9.70 20.35 -13.40
N THR A 166 -10.70 20.89 -12.68
CA THR A 166 -10.53 21.29 -11.28
C THR A 166 -10.10 20.09 -10.42
N GLY A 167 -9.10 20.29 -9.58
CA GLY A 167 -8.58 19.28 -8.64
C GLY A 167 -7.36 18.51 -9.11
N TYR A 168 -7.09 18.43 -10.42
CA TYR A 168 -5.88 17.74 -10.90
C TYR A 168 -4.66 18.66 -10.85
N TYR A 169 -3.56 18.17 -10.29
CA TYR A 169 -2.28 18.85 -10.27
C TYR A 169 -1.49 18.65 -11.57
N GLY A 170 -1.42 17.41 -12.02
CA GLY A 170 -0.79 16.92 -13.22
C GLY A 170 -1.29 15.51 -13.52
N TYR A 171 -0.76 14.89 -14.54
CA TYR A 171 -0.92 13.45 -14.79
C TYR A 171 0.06 12.93 -15.84
N VAL A 172 0.29 11.61 -15.83
CA VAL A 172 0.97 10.88 -16.90
C VAL A 172 -0.01 9.97 -17.62
N GLN A 173 0.02 10.01 -18.94
CA GLN A 173 -0.81 9.18 -19.82
C GLN A 173 0.04 8.17 -20.57
N ALA A 174 -0.20 6.88 -20.37
CA ALA A 174 0.35 5.83 -21.22
C ALA A 174 -0.34 5.85 -22.59
N GLU A 175 0.44 5.77 -23.67
CA GLU A 175 -0.07 5.86 -25.03
C GLU A 175 0.00 4.53 -25.79
N ASP A 176 1.15 3.86 -25.75
CA ASP A 176 1.36 2.55 -26.35
C ASP A 176 2.56 1.85 -25.68
N TYR A 177 2.76 0.58 -25.96
CA TYR A 177 3.99 -0.11 -25.60
C TYR A 177 5.19 0.51 -26.32
N ALA A 178 6.29 0.68 -25.61
CA ALA A 178 7.56 1.09 -26.18
C ALA A 178 8.00 0.16 -27.32
N GLN A 179 8.87 0.63 -28.19
CA GLN A 179 9.38 -0.17 -29.29
C GLN A 179 10.87 0.04 -29.47
N ASN A 180 11.65 -0.98 -29.16
CA ASN A 180 13.07 -1.03 -29.50
C ASN A 180 13.22 -1.52 -30.94
N ASN A 181 13.92 -0.74 -31.77
CA ASN A 181 14.06 -1.00 -33.20
C ASN A 181 15.20 -1.95 -33.58
N SER A 182 15.96 -2.51 -32.64
CA SER A 182 17.15 -3.32 -32.97
C SER A 182 17.31 -4.61 -32.13
N PRO A 183 16.67 -5.74 -32.48
CA PRO A 183 15.56 -5.96 -33.42
C PRO A 183 14.26 -5.31 -32.92
N ILE A 184 13.26 -5.13 -33.79
CA ILE A 184 11.97 -4.57 -33.39
C ILE A 184 11.35 -5.45 -32.30
N THR A 185 11.29 -4.90 -31.07
CA THR A 185 10.75 -5.57 -29.88
C THR A 185 9.76 -4.63 -29.22
N ARG A 186 8.52 -5.06 -29.11
CA ARG A 186 7.47 -4.28 -28.49
C ARG A 186 7.48 -4.45 -26.97
N GLY A 187 7.26 -3.37 -26.23
CA GLY A 187 7.35 -3.32 -24.78
C GLY A 187 8.76 -3.20 -24.25
N ASP A 188 9.73 -3.06 -25.12
CA ASP A 188 11.16 -2.96 -24.81
C ASP A 188 11.61 -1.50 -24.85
N ASN A 189 12.23 -1.03 -23.79
CA ASN A 189 12.75 0.33 -23.69
C ASN A 189 14.10 0.42 -24.41
N GLU A 190 14.19 1.25 -25.43
CA GLU A 190 15.41 1.40 -26.25
C GLU A 190 16.60 1.96 -25.48
N PHE A 191 16.40 2.57 -24.32
CA PHE A 191 17.46 3.10 -23.45
C PHE A 191 17.93 2.10 -22.39
N SER A 192 17.31 0.92 -22.30
CA SER A 192 17.72 -0.16 -21.44
C SER A 192 18.75 -1.05 -22.14
N GLU A 193 20.05 -0.86 -21.83
CA GLU A 193 21.13 -1.57 -22.54
C GLU A 193 21.30 -3.02 -22.09
N ASP A 194 21.02 -3.32 -20.80
CA ASP A 194 21.36 -4.58 -20.14
C ASP A 194 20.18 -5.54 -19.94
N ALA A 195 18.98 -5.13 -20.33
CA ALA A 195 17.78 -5.94 -20.16
C ALA A 195 16.77 -5.67 -21.27
N GLN A 196 15.82 -6.56 -21.39
CA GLN A 196 14.69 -6.44 -22.31
C GLN A 196 13.41 -6.40 -21.50
N GLU A 197 12.69 -5.31 -21.63
CA GLU A 197 11.36 -5.16 -21.08
C GLU A 197 10.30 -5.80 -22.01
N GLU A 198 9.16 -6.16 -21.44
CA GLU A 198 7.99 -6.63 -22.20
C GLU A 198 6.79 -5.67 -22.07
N ARG A 199 6.88 -4.71 -21.13
CA ARG A 199 5.77 -3.83 -20.74
C ARG A 199 6.18 -2.38 -20.52
N ALA A 200 7.35 -1.99 -21.00
CA ALA A 200 7.70 -0.58 -21.07
C ALA A 200 6.72 0.17 -21.97
N MET A 201 6.33 1.37 -21.56
CA MET A 201 5.33 2.18 -22.24
C MET A 201 5.85 3.56 -22.58
N VAL A 202 5.45 4.03 -23.74
CA VAL A 202 5.57 5.44 -24.10
C VAL A 202 4.48 6.23 -23.41
N THR A 203 4.84 7.39 -22.90
CA THR A 203 3.93 8.25 -22.16
C THR A 203 4.13 9.71 -22.56
N PHE A 204 3.15 10.54 -22.26
CA PHE A 204 3.32 11.98 -22.13
C PHE A 204 2.82 12.45 -20.77
N MET A 205 3.23 13.64 -20.38
CA MET A 205 2.83 14.26 -19.13
C MET A 205 2.05 15.54 -19.38
N ALA A 206 1.11 15.84 -18.47
CA ALA A 206 0.38 17.10 -18.44
C ALA A 206 0.54 17.80 -17.10
N LEU A 207 0.74 19.12 -17.14
CA LEU A 207 0.76 20.00 -15.99
C LEU A 207 -0.24 21.14 -16.17
N ARG A 208 -0.69 21.72 -15.05
CA ARG A 208 -1.58 22.90 -15.10
C ARG A 208 -0.85 24.12 -15.62
N ASN A 209 -1.61 25.01 -16.26
CA ASN A 209 -1.14 26.34 -16.67
C ASN A 209 -1.12 27.37 -15.52
N ASN A 210 -1.62 27.03 -14.33
CA ASN A 210 -1.50 27.78 -13.08
C ASN A 210 -2.06 26.94 -11.91
N TYR A 211 -1.71 27.28 -10.67
CA TYR A 211 -2.18 26.64 -9.45
C TYR A 211 -2.92 27.62 -8.51
N ASN A 212 -3.56 28.64 -9.05
CA ASN A 212 -4.23 29.70 -8.29
C ASN A 212 -5.37 29.19 -7.38
N ASP A 213 -5.98 28.07 -7.71
CA ASP A 213 -7.08 27.47 -6.95
C ASP A 213 -6.61 26.48 -5.88
N PHE A 214 -5.28 26.30 -5.75
CA PHE A 214 -4.69 25.40 -4.77
C PHE A 214 -4.08 26.15 -3.60
N SER A 215 -4.09 25.55 -2.41
CA SER A 215 -3.41 26.11 -1.25
C SER A 215 -1.92 25.73 -1.30
N GLY A 216 -1.04 26.68 -0.98
CA GLY A 216 0.41 26.47 -0.97
C GLY A 216 1.16 27.50 -1.78
N VAL A 217 2.45 27.29 -1.93
CA VAL A 217 3.33 28.11 -2.76
C VAL A 217 3.40 27.49 -4.16
N GLU A 218 3.07 28.26 -5.20
CA GLU A 218 2.98 27.74 -6.57
C GLU A 218 4.27 27.03 -7.03
N SER A 219 5.45 27.56 -6.69
CA SER A 219 6.72 26.91 -7.03
C SER A 219 6.88 25.54 -6.35
N GLU A 220 6.53 25.44 -5.07
CA GLU A 220 6.59 24.17 -4.33
C GLU A 220 5.62 23.13 -4.91
N ILE A 221 4.40 23.56 -5.27
CA ILE A 221 3.42 22.68 -5.93
C ILE A 221 3.97 22.18 -7.27
N ILE A 222 4.57 23.04 -8.09
CA ILE A 222 5.17 22.66 -9.36
C ILE A 222 6.30 21.65 -9.15
N GLU A 223 7.18 21.91 -8.18
CA GLU A 223 8.33 21.07 -7.87
C GLU A 223 7.91 19.65 -7.48
N VAL A 224 7.05 19.49 -6.45
CA VAL A 224 6.60 18.16 -6.01
C VAL A 224 5.75 17.44 -7.06
N THR A 225 4.80 18.15 -7.71
CA THR A 225 3.97 17.56 -8.76
C THR A 225 4.83 17.08 -9.93
N SER A 226 5.83 17.88 -10.34
CA SER A 226 6.70 17.49 -11.46
C SER A 226 7.55 16.27 -11.12
N ALA A 227 8.08 16.17 -9.91
CA ALA A 227 8.85 15.01 -9.45
C ALA A 227 7.97 13.75 -9.41
N HIS A 228 6.79 13.86 -8.81
CA HIS A 228 5.83 12.77 -8.72
C HIS A 228 5.43 12.23 -10.10
N GLU A 229 4.84 13.10 -10.91
CA GLU A 229 4.28 12.67 -12.19
C GLU A 229 5.36 12.22 -13.17
N PHE A 230 6.50 12.93 -13.23
CA PHE A 230 7.55 12.48 -14.12
C PHE A 230 8.14 11.13 -13.68
N PHE A 231 8.16 10.85 -12.38
CA PHE A 231 8.59 9.53 -11.93
C PHE A 231 7.68 8.41 -12.41
N HIS A 232 6.37 8.64 -12.56
CA HIS A 232 5.49 7.66 -13.23
C HIS A 232 5.94 7.35 -14.66
N ALA A 233 6.42 8.34 -15.41
CA ALA A 233 6.97 8.08 -16.73
C ALA A 233 8.24 7.20 -16.69
N VAL A 234 9.10 7.43 -15.70
CA VAL A 234 10.28 6.58 -15.46
C VAL A 234 9.86 5.15 -15.11
N GLN A 235 8.93 4.98 -14.19
CA GLN A 235 8.38 3.67 -13.79
C GLN A 235 7.79 2.90 -14.98
N TYR A 236 7.02 3.59 -15.82
CA TYR A 236 6.42 3.00 -17.02
C TYR A 236 7.46 2.63 -18.07
N GLY A 237 8.64 3.21 -18.00
CA GLY A 237 9.79 2.82 -18.82
C GLY A 237 10.37 1.45 -18.46
N TYR A 238 10.06 0.92 -17.26
CA TYR A 238 10.40 -0.45 -16.83
C TYR A 238 9.19 -1.39 -16.96
N ASP A 239 8.07 -1.03 -16.33
CA ASP A 239 6.84 -1.82 -16.30
C ASP A 239 5.60 -0.97 -16.01
N GLY A 240 4.84 -0.61 -17.02
CA GLY A 240 3.61 0.19 -16.84
C GLY A 240 2.44 -0.56 -16.19
N TRP A 241 2.59 -1.87 -15.89
CA TRP A 241 1.55 -2.68 -15.24
C TRP A 241 1.85 -3.08 -13.80
N GLU A 242 2.90 -2.51 -13.21
CA GLU A 242 3.20 -2.71 -11.80
C GLU A 242 2.02 -2.22 -10.93
N ALA A 243 1.92 -2.71 -9.68
CA ALA A 243 0.81 -2.39 -8.78
C ALA A 243 0.77 -0.91 -8.42
N GLY A 244 -0.44 -0.31 -8.44
CA GLY A 244 -0.64 1.11 -8.21
C GLY A 244 -0.09 1.60 -6.87
N TRP A 245 -0.26 0.83 -5.78
CA TRP A 245 0.29 1.23 -4.49
C TRP A 245 1.81 1.41 -4.51
N LEU A 246 2.54 0.55 -5.24
CA LEU A 246 4.00 0.61 -5.35
C LEU A 246 4.43 1.81 -6.22
N LEU A 247 3.68 2.06 -7.30
CA LEU A 247 3.91 3.22 -8.16
C LEU A 247 3.74 4.52 -7.37
N GLU A 248 2.63 4.68 -6.66
CA GLU A 248 2.35 5.88 -5.88
C GLU A 248 3.32 6.06 -4.70
N ALA A 249 3.55 5.00 -3.93
CA ALA A 249 4.46 5.08 -2.78
C ALA A 249 5.88 5.51 -3.17
N THR A 250 6.36 5.03 -4.30
CA THR A 250 7.70 5.41 -4.77
C THR A 250 7.71 6.75 -5.50
N ALA A 251 6.59 7.19 -6.09
CA ALA A 251 6.47 8.54 -6.64
C ALA A 251 6.45 9.61 -5.53
N VAL A 252 5.70 9.38 -4.44
CA VAL A 252 5.74 10.26 -3.25
C VAL A 252 7.12 10.23 -2.57
N TRP A 253 7.79 9.06 -2.54
CA TRP A 253 9.17 9.00 -2.06
C TRP A 253 10.11 9.87 -2.92
N MET A 254 9.90 9.93 -4.23
CA MET A 254 10.68 10.80 -5.12
C MET A 254 10.40 12.28 -4.89
N GLU A 255 9.18 12.69 -4.52
CA GLU A 255 8.91 14.08 -4.10
C GLU A 255 9.82 14.48 -2.94
N GLU A 256 9.85 13.65 -1.90
CA GLU A 256 10.69 13.85 -0.72
C GLU A 256 12.18 13.82 -1.06
N HIS A 257 12.60 12.89 -1.90
CA HIS A 257 13.98 12.76 -2.31
C HIS A 257 14.48 13.96 -3.13
N HIS A 258 13.64 14.56 -3.97
CA HIS A 258 13.98 15.73 -4.77
C HIS A 258 13.91 17.03 -3.96
N TYR A 259 12.92 17.12 -3.07
CA TYR A 259 12.51 18.38 -2.41
C TYR A 259 12.25 18.21 -0.92
N ASP A 260 13.20 17.63 -0.20
CA ASP A 260 13.26 17.32 1.23
C ASP A 260 12.68 18.43 2.16
N ASN A 261 12.74 19.69 1.73
CA ASN A 261 12.24 20.81 2.53
C ASN A 261 10.74 21.11 2.36
N ILE A 262 10.04 20.47 1.40
CA ILE A 262 8.64 20.83 1.09
C ILE A 262 7.66 20.04 1.97
N ASN A 263 7.98 18.82 2.34
CA ASN A 263 7.18 17.98 3.27
C ASN A 263 5.70 17.83 2.88
N ASP A 264 5.35 17.95 1.60
CA ASP A 264 3.95 17.80 1.13
C ASP A 264 3.42 16.40 1.41
N CYS A 265 4.27 15.41 1.34
CA CYS A 265 3.99 14.00 1.62
C CYS A 265 3.45 13.73 3.03
N TYR A 266 3.67 14.64 4.01
CA TYR A 266 3.20 14.46 5.40
C TYR A 266 1.67 14.44 5.52
N GLN A 267 0.94 15.02 4.57
CA GLN A 267 -0.52 14.95 4.53
C GLN A 267 -1.04 13.52 4.46
N PHE A 268 -0.28 12.58 3.90
CA PHE A 268 -0.67 11.18 3.73
C PHE A 268 -0.39 10.32 4.97
N LEU A 269 0.49 10.77 5.87
CA LEU A 269 0.90 9.99 7.04
C LEU A 269 -0.25 9.74 8.02
N GLN A 270 -1.11 10.74 8.25
CA GLN A 270 -2.18 10.61 9.22
C GLN A 270 -3.13 9.44 8.89
N GLU A 271 -3.52 9.29 7.64
CA GLU A 271 -4.39 8.19 7.20
C GLU A 271 -3.67 6.85 7.29
N PHE A 272 -2.41 6.79 6.84
CA PHE A 272 -1.59 5.59 6.92
C PHE A 272 -1.44 5.07 8.34
N PHE A 273 -1.16 5.95 9.30
CA PHE A 273 -0.98 5.60 10.70
C PHE A 273 -2.29 5.41 11.48
N ASN A 274 -3.42 5.92 10.99
CA ASN A 274 -4.73 5.67 11.58
C ASN A 274 -5.21 4.23 11.39
N GLU A 275 -4.77 3.56 10.35
CA GLU A 275 -5.22 2.21 9.99
C GLU A 275 -4.04 1.22 9.86
N PRO A 276 -3.22 1.04 10.92
CA PRO A 276 -2.01 0.23 10.86
C PRO A 276 -2.28 -1.26 10.62
N TYR A 277 -3.52 -1.72 10.85
CA TYR A 277 -4.00 -3.09 10.64
C TYR A 277 -4.23 -3.43 9.15
N LEU A 278 -4.25 -2.45 8.27
CA LEU A 278 -4.31 -2.65 6.82
C LEU A 278 -2.91 -2.92 6.26
N ALA A 279 -2.83 -3.79 5.27
CA ALA A 279 -1.59 -4.13 4.58
C ALA A 279 -0.89 -2.88 3.99
N ILE A 280 0.44 -2.90 3.93
CA ILE A 280 1.20 -1.81 3.26
C ILE A 280 0.79 -1.66 1.79
N ASN A 281 0.39 -2.75 1.15
CA ASN A 281 -0.06 -2.84 -0.24
C ASN A 281 -1.59 -2.94 -0.37
N TYR A 282 -2.34 -2.37 0.58
CA TYR A 282 -3.80 -2.54 0.66
C TYR A 282 -4.52 -2.00 -0.58
N ASP A 283 -4.26 -0.75 -0.95
CA ASP A 283 -4.79 -0.12 -2.17
C ASP A 283 -3.92 1.06 -2.61
N VAL A 284 -4.32 1.71 -3.69
CA VAL A 284 -3.61 2.84 -4.27
C VAL A 284 -3.65 4.08 -3.37
N ASN A 285 -4.75 4.31 -2.66
CA ASN A 285 -4.88 5.47 -1.75
C ASN A 285 -3.90 5.35 -0.58
N ARG A 286 -3.84 4.14 0.01
CA ARG A 286 -2.87 3.85 1.06
C ARG A 286 -1.43 3.89 0.54
N GLY A 287 -1.22 3.66 -0.76
CA GLY A 287 0.07 3.75 -1.43
C GLY A 287 0.77 5.09 -1.16
N TYR A 288 0.04 6.20 -1.22
CA TYR A 288 0.62 7.53 -0.93
C TYR A 288 1.27 7.57 0.46
N GLY A 289 0.59 7.13 1.50
CA GLY A 289 1.17 7.06 2.85
C GLY A 289 2.24 5.99 3.01
N ALA A 290 2.25 4.97 2.15
CA ALA A 290 3.25 3.90 2.19
C ALA A 290 4.64 4.37 1.73
N TYR A 291 4.81 5.61 1.24
CA TYR A 291 6.13 6.17 0.96
C TYR A 291 7.04 6.10 2.18
N ILE A 292 6.49 6.23 3.39
CA ILE A 292 7.24 6.16 4.65
C ILE A 292 7.95 4.80 4.84
N TYR A 293 7.43 3.73 4.23
CA TYR A 293 8.11 2.45 4.23
C TYR A 293 9.41 2.50 3.41
N PHE A 294 9.38 3.16 2.26
CA PHE A 294 10.57 3.32 1.41
C PHE A 294 11.57 4.30 2.04
N SER A 295 11.10 5.40 2.67
CA SER A 295 11.96 6.29 3.44
C SER A 295 12.65 5.55 4.58
N TYR A 296 11.90 4.72 5.34
CA TYR A 296 12.50 3.87 6.37
C TYR A 296 13.60 2.94 5.82
N LEU A 297 13.34 2.28 4.69
CA LEU A 297 14.29 1.36 4.09
C LEU A 297 15.55 2.09 3.60
N THR A 298 15.39 3.20 2.91
CA THR A 298 16.52 3.95 2.31
C THR A 298 17.36 4.67 3.37
N ASP A 299 16.74 5.17 4.41
CA ASP A 299 17.45 5.88 5.48
C ASP A 299 18.18 4.93 6.44
N ASN A 300 17.61 3.76 6.70
CA ASN A 300 18.08 2.90 7.79
C ASN A 300 18.65 1.55 7.36
N ARG A 301 18.32 1.05 6.18
CA ARG A 301 18.61 -0.35 5.83
C ARG A 301 19.44 -0.50 4.55
N VAL A 302 19.23 0.37 3.58
CA VAL A 302 19.85 0.30 2.25
C VAL A 302 20.25 1.71 1.82
N SER A 303 20.54 1.93 0.56
CA SER A 303 20.69 3.24 -0.07
C SER A 303 19.48 3.55 -0.97
N ASN A 304 19.42 4.77 -1.47
CA ASN A 304 18.40 5.23 -2.43
C ASN A 304 18.34 4.38 -3.71
N ASP A 305 19.44 3.68 -4.06
CA ASP A 305 19.47 2.71 -5.16
C ASP A 305 18.40 1.62 -5.08
N LEU A 306 17.85 1.37 -3.89
CA LEU A 306 16.78 0.40 -3.71
C LEU A 306 15.60 0.71 -4.63
N ILE A 307 15.22 1.98 -4.77
CA ILE A 307 14.06 2.37 -5.58
C ILE A 307 14.28 1.98 -7.04
N ARG A 308 15.45 2.31 -7.62
CA ARG A 308 15.80 1.85 -8.96
C ARG A 308 15.79 0.33 -9.05
N ARG A 309 16.37 -0.35 -8.07
CA ARG A 309 16.45 -1.80 -8.05
C ARG A 309 15.09 -2.50 -8.04
N ILE A 310 14.10 -1.91 -7.38
CA ILE A 310 12.70 -2.40 -7.41
C ILE A 310 12.21 -2.43 -8.86
N PHE A 311 12.35 -1.34 -9.61
CA PHE A 311 11.87 -1.29 -11.00
C PHE A 311 12.74 -2.15 -11.96
N GLU A 312 14.00 -2.31 -11.71
CA GLU A 312 14.83 -3.30 -12.43
C GLU A 312 14.33 -4.73 -12.20
N ARG A 313 13.78 -5.05 -11.02
CA ARG A 313 13.19 -6.36 -10.71
C ARG A 313 11.76 -6.51 -11.23
N SER A 314 10.97 -5.44 -11.31
CA SER A 314 9.59 -5.51 -11.80
C SER A 314 9.51 -6.04 -13.23
N ARG A 315 10.47 -5.67 -14.09
CA ARG A 315 10.54 -6.15 -15.48
C ARG A 315 10.78 -7.66 -15.64
N GLU A 316 11.17 -8.37 -14.57
CA GLU A 316 11.38 -9.82 -14.60
C GLU A 316 10.07 -10.62 -14.48
N TYR A 317 8.95 -9.99 -14.14
CA TYR A 317 7.65 -10.64 -13.96
C TYR A 317 6.74 -10.46 -15.16
N ASN A 318 6.09 -11.55 -15.62
CA ASN A 318 5.29 -11.61 -16.84
C ASN A 318 3.79 -11.74 -16.60
N SER A 319 3.29 -11.47 -15.39
CA SER A 319 1.88 -11.66 -15.10
C SER A 319 1.05 -10.43 -15.46
N TYR A 320 -0.01 -10.61 -16.26
CA TYR A 320 -0.90 -9.54 -16.67
C TYR A 320 -1.99 -9.25 -15.64
N ASP A 321 -2.39 -10.26 -14.86
CA ASP A 321 -3.57 -10.22 -13.98
C ASP A 321 -3.25 -10.51 -12.51
N VAL A 322 -1.98 -10.65 -12.16
CA VAL A 322 -1.54 -10.96 -10.80
C VAL A 322 -0.67 -9.82 -10.29
N ASP A 323 -0.96 -9.32 -9.10
CA ASP A 323 -0.10 -8.40 -8.38
C ASP A 323 1.21 -9.12 -7.98
N TYR A 324 2.33 -8.63 -8.47
CA TYR A 324 3.67 -9.15 -8.16
C TYR A 324 4.54 -8.14 -7.42
N SER A 325 3.96 -7.06 -6.92
CA SER A 325 4.69 -5.98 -6.23
C SER A 325 5.46 -6.48 -4.99
N ILE A 326 4.84 -7.34 -4.17
CA ILE A 326 5.54 -7.96 -3.03
C ILE A 326 6.67 -8.89 -3.49
N PRO A 327 6.49 -9.83 -4.44
CA PRO A 327 7.61 -10.57 -5.04
C PRO A 327 8.72 -9.69 -5.61
N THR A 328 8.39 -8.61 -6.29
CA THR A 328 9.33 -7.62 -6.82
C THR A 328 10.18 -7.00 -5.70
N LEU A 329 9.51 -6.52 -4.65
CA LEU A 329 10.16 -5.93 -3.48
C LEU A 329 11.06 -6.94 -2.74
N MET A 330 10.57 -8.18 -2.57
CA MET A 330 11.37 -9.27 -1.99
C MET A 330 12.64 -9.54 -2.81
N ALA A 331 12.52 -9.58 -4.13
CA ALA A 331 13.68 -9.79 -5.01
C ALA A 331 14.68 -8.64 -4.90
N ALA A 332 14.22 -7.40 -4.89
CA ALA A 332 15.06 -6.22 -4.72
C ALA A 332 15.79 -6.21 -3.37
N LEU A 333 15.10 -6.47 -2.27
CA LEU A 333 15.69 -6.54 -0.93
C LEU A 333 16.72 -7.68 -0.81
N ASN A 334 16.45 -8.82 -1.44
CA ASN A 334 17.37 -9.95 -1.43
C ASN A 334 18.72 -9.64 -2.11
N ASP A 335 18.76 -8.72 -3.07
CA ASP A 335 20.02 -8.25 -3.67
C ASP A 335 20.94 -7.55 -2.66
N TYR A 336 20.36 -6.99 -1.60
CA TYR A 336 21.07 -6.39 -0.46
C TYR A 336 21.22 -7.35 0.72
N ASN A 337 20.92 -8.65 0.56
CA ASN A 337 20.90 -9.67 1.61
C ASN A 337 19.95 -9.34 2.77
N LEU A 338 18.84 -8.68 2.49
CA LEU A 338 17.80 -8.36 3.44
C LEU A 338 16.59 -9.30 3.25
N ASP A 339 16.08 -9.80 4.37
CA ASP A 339 14.85 -10.58 4.40
C ASP A 339 13.64 -9.65 4.51
N PHE A 340 12.69 -9.76 3.59
CA PHE A 340 11.52 -8.89 3.50
C PHE A 340 10.69 -8.86 4.79
N GLU A 341 10.40 -10.03 5.39
CA GLU A 341 9.58 -10.08 6.60
C GLU A 341 10.28 -9.39 7.78
N THR A 342 11.58 -9.63 7.92
CA THR A 342 12.39 -9.01 8.98
C THR A 342 12.42 -7.50 8.84
N VAL A 343 12.75 -6.97 7.66
CA VAL A 343 12.86 -5.51 7.51
C VAL A 343 11.50 -4.81 7.55
N THR A 344 10.43 -5.50 7.13
CA THR A 344 9.07 -4.95 7.22
C THR A 344 8.56 -4.97 8.66
N HIS A 345 8.91 -6.00 9.44
CA HIS A 345 8.63 -5.98 10.88
C HIS A 345 9.42 -4.88 11.60
N ASP A 346 10.68 -4.68 11.25
CA ASP A 346 11.51 -3.58 11.77
C ASP A 346 10.90 -2.20 11.44
N PHE A 347 10.34 -2.02 10.25
CA PHE A 347 9.57 -0.84 9.90
C PHE A 347 8.37 -0.62 10.84
N PHE A 348 7.62 -1.66 11.16
CA PHE A 348 6.52 -1.54 12.11
C PHE A 348 6.99 -1.20 13.53
N ILE A 349 8.18 -1.67 13.92
CA ILE A 349 8.80 -1.25 15.18
C ILE A 349 9.14 0.25 15.14
N ALA A 350 9.75 0.73 14.05
CA ALA A 350 10.05 2.14 13.86
C ALA A 350 8.79 3.01 13.95
N ASN A 351 7.68 2.57 13.34
CA ASN A 351 6.38 3.24 13.45
C ASN A 351 5.86 3.30 14.90
N GLY A 352 6.09 2.25 15.69
CA GLY A 352 5.72 2.23 17.10
C GLY A 352 6.56 3.15 17.99
N MET A 353 7.74 3.55 17.52
CA MET A 353 8.63 4.48 18.23
C MET A 353 8.42 5.93 17.78
N LEU A 354 8.26 6.16 16.47
CA LEU A 354 8.26 7.48 15.81
C LEU A 354 9.33 8.43 16.41
N SER A 355 10.56 7.96 16.50
CA SER A 355 11.65 8.64 17.21
C SER A 355 12.72 9.12 16.23
N ASN A 356 13.24 10.34 16.47
CA ASN A 356 14.44 10.87 15.81
C ASN A 356 15.69 10.76 16.69
N SER A 357 15.63 9.99 17.76
CA SER A 357 16.75 9.82 18.70
C SER A 357 17.74 8.78 18.19
N ASP A 358 19.03 9.07 18.28
CA ASP A 358 20.11 8.10 17.98
C ASP A 358 19.99 6.81 18.82
N SER A 359 19.31 6.88 19.99
CA SER A 359 19.05 5.70 20.82
C SER A 359 18.07 4.70 20.21
N ALA A 360 17.26 5.11 19.22
CA ALA A 360 16.38 4.22 18.45
C ALA A 360 17.15 3.36 17.44
N GLY A 361 18.39 3.72 17.11
CA GLY A 361 19.25 2.97 16.19
C GLY A 361 18.62 2.89 14.79
N ILE A 362 18.41 1.66 14.29
CA ILE A 362 17.80 1.43 12.98
C ILE A 362 16.28 1.68 12.94
N TYR A 363 15.65 2.02 14.06
CA TYR A 363 14.20 2.25 14.17
C TYR A 363 13.85 3.74 14.23
N GLN A 364 14.71 4.60 13.70
CA GLN A 364 14.52 6.06 13.75
C GLN A 364 13.92 6.61 12.44
N TYR A 365 13.29 7.76 12.57
CA TYR A 365 12.94 8.67 11.47
C TYR A 365 13.57 10.03 11.78
N SER A 366 14.46 10.52 10.92
CA SER A 366 15.16 11.78 11.11
C SER A 366 14.23 12.96 11.39
N GLU A 367 13.05 12.95 10.76
CA GLU A 367 12.07 14.02 10.76
C GLU A 367 10.82 13.74 11.60
N SER A 368 10.79 12.65 12.38
CA SER A 368 9.60 12.29 13.16
C SER A 368 9.06 13.38 14.08
N SER A 369 9.91 14.35 14.49
CA SER A 369 9.46 15.48 15.31
C SER A 369 8.55 16.47 14.57
N THR A 370 8.48 16.40 13.25
CA THR A 370 7.63 17.24 12.39
C THR A 370 6.41 16.49 11.85
N PHE A 371 6.34 15.19 12.08
CA PHE A 371 5.18 14.39 11.65
C PHE A 371 3.89 14.85 12.36
N PRO A 372 2.74 14.75 11.67
CA PRO A 372 1.46 15.23 12.22
C PRO A 372 0.85 14.32 13.31
N MET A 373 1.54 13.25 13.73
CA MET A 373 1.12 12.32 14.77
C MET A 373 2.28 11.93 15.68
N ASP A 374 1.94 11.48 16.89
CA ASP A 374 2.93 11.01 17.88
C ASP A 374 3.09 9.46 17.87
N LEU A 375 2.05 8.73 17.48
CA LEU A 375 2.01 7.26 17.43
C LEU A 375 0.96 6.79 16.40
N PRO A 376 1.11 5.57 15.87
CA PRO A 376 0.02 4.93 15.12
C PRO A 376 -1.20 4.72 16.02
N THR A 377 -2.35 4.48 15.42
CA THR A 377 -3.55 4.13 16.18
C THR A 377 -3.31 2.85 16.99
N LEU A 378 -3.54 2.97 18.29
CA LEU A 378 -3.40 1.86 19.21
C LEU A 378 -4.67 1.01 19.20
N GLU A 379 -4.53 -0.31 19.08
CA GLU A 379 -5.66 -1.23 19.27
C GLU A 379 -6.22 -1.11 20.68
N GLN A 380 -5.34 -1.00 21.68
CA GLN A 380 -5.72 -0.79 23.06
C GLN A 380 -4.63 -0.14 23.90
N THR A 381 -5.04 0.71 24.85
CA THR A 381 -4.23 1.16 25.97
C THR A 381 -4.60 0.40 27.23
N ILE A 382 -3.63 -0.23 27.89
CA ILE A 382 -3.80 -1.12 29.04
C ILE A 382 -3.29 -0.43 30.30
N THR A 383 -4.19 -0.02 31.17
CA THR A 383 -3.90 0.81 32.37
C THR A 383 -4.19 0.12 33.71
N ALA A 384 -4.40 -1.19 33.74
CA ALA A 384 -4.76 -1.89 34.99
C ALA A 384 -3.67 -1.78 36.07
N SER A 385 -4.06 -1.39 37.28
CA SER A 385 -3.15 -1.12 38.41
C SER A 385 -2.85 -2.34 39.31
N SER A 386 -3.44 -3.49 39.04
CA SER A 386 -3.27 -4.72 39.86
C SER A 386 -2.83 -5.91 39.03
N ASP A 387 -2.32 -6.95 39.70
CA ASP A 387 -2.02 -8.24 39.07
C ASP A 387 -3.23 -8.74 38.30
N THR A 388 -3.03 -9.08 37.02
CA THR A 388 -4.10 -9.56 36.15
C THR A 388 -3.54 -10.33 34.96
N THR A 389 -4.36 -11.21 34.43
CA THR A 389 -4.10 -11.87 33.16
C THR A 389 -5.22 -11.48 32.19
N MET A 390 -4.85 -10.94 31.06
CA MET A 390 -5.78 -10.58 30.00
C MET A 390 -5.55 -11.47 28.79
N TYR A 391 -6.63 -11.92 28.17
CA TYR A 391 -6.60 -12.73 26.98
C TYR A 391 -7.22 -11.95 25.82
N TYR A 392 -6.52 -11.91 24.73
CA TYR A 392 -6.96 -11.36 23.46
C TYR A 392 -7.08 -12.51 22.48
N TYR A 393 -8.29 -12.87 22.15
CA TYR A 393 -8.57 -13.97 21.23
C TYR A 393 -9.05 -13.41 19.90
N ASN A 394 -8.65 -14.06 18.81
CA ASN A 394 -9.17 -13.80 17.46
C ASN A 394 -9.00 -12.35 17.05
N GLN A 395 -7.85 -11.78 17.33
CA GLN A 395 -7.50 -10.48 16.84
C GLN A 395 -7.21 -10.61 15.36
N MET A 396 -7.87 -9.76 14.56
CA MET A 396 -7.71 -9.75 13.11
C MET A 396 -6.68 -8.74 12.71
N LEU A 397 -5.83 -9.14 11.78
CA LEU A 397 -4.91 -8.22 11.17
C LEU A 397 -4.62 -8.71 9.73
N GLU A 398 -4.43 -7.80 8.79
CA GLU A 398 -4.05 -8.18 7.44
C GLU A 398 -2.58 -8.64 7.41
N THR A 399 -2.23 -9.44 6.42
CA THR A 399 -0.81 -9.75 6.19
C THR A 399 -0.10 -8.48 5.70
N PHE A 400 1.17 -8.33 6.08
CA PHE A 400 1.97 -7.12 5.82
C PHE A 400 1.42 -5.86 6.50
N SER A 401 0.88 -6.03 7.70
CA SER A 401 0.39 -4.95 8.57
C SER A 401 0.79 -5.18 10.03
N ALA A 402 0.44 -4.25 10.93
CA ALA A 402 0.73 -4.37 12.34
C ALA A 402 -0.40 -3.85 13.23
N LEU A 403 -0.46 -4.39 14.47
CA LEU A 403 -1.28 -3.85 15.56
C LEU A 403 -0.38 -3.39 16.71
N TYR A 404 -0.82 -2.34 17.38
CA TYR A 404 -0.08 -1.69 18.47
C TYR A 404 -0.89 -1.70 19.76
N TYR A 405 -0.28 -2.17 20.84
CA TYR A 405 -0.86 -2.19 22.19
C TYR A 405 0.06 -1.45 23.12
N LEU A 406 -0.44 -0.45 23.82
CA LEU A 406 0.31 0.29 24.84
C LEU A 406 -0.01 -0.23 26.23
N VAL A 407 1.00 -0.56 27.02
CA VAL A 407 0.88 -0.84 28.45
C VAL A 407 1.50 0.34 29.21
N ASP A 408 0.66 1.09 29.92
CA ASP A 408 1.08 2.12 30.84
C ASP A 408 1.52 1.47 32.17
N THR A 409 2.75 1.74 32.60
CA THR A 409 3.37 1.13 33.78
C THR A 409 3.50 2.11 34.95
N GLN A 410 3.17 3.39 34.81
CA GLN A 410 3.49 4.46 35.75
C GLN A 410 2.88 4.28 37.15
N ASP A 411 1.65 3.78 37.25
CA ASP A 411 0.93 3.60 38.52
C ASP A 411 0.85 2.12 38.96
N SER A 412 1.78 1.29 38.49
CA SER A 412 1.70 -0.15 38.70
C SER A 412 2.17 -0.58 40.11
N THR A 413 1.45 -1.52 40.72
CA THR A 413 1.89 -2.27 41.87
C THR A 413 2.57 -3.61 41.52
N TRP A 414 2.71 -3.88 40.22
CA TRP A 414 3.30 -5.06 39.61
C TRP A 414 4.63 -4.70 38.93
N ASN A 415 5.56 -5.62 38.92
CA ASN A 415 6.92 -5.38 38.44
C ASN A 415 7.25 -6.17 37.16
N ASN A 416 6.44 -7.17 36.82
CA ASN A 416 6.69 -8.01 35.66
C ASN A 416 5.52 -7.99 34.72
N LEU A 417 5.85 -7.82 33.45
CA LEU A 417 4.94 -7.89 32.30
C LEU A 417 5.35 -9.08 31.44
N VAL A 418 4.41 -9.99 31.18
CA VAL A 418 4.63 -11.09 30.25
C VAL A 418 3.67 -10.92 29.09
N ILE A 419 4.20 -10.93 27.89
CA ILE A 419 3.41 -11.13 26.67
C ILE A 419 3.68 -12.52 26.14
N ASP A 420 2.63 -13.19 25.69
CA ASP A 420 2.70 -14.54 25.19
C ASP A 420 1.76 -14.68 23.99
N LEU A 421 2.33 -14.87 22.80
CA LEU A 421 1.58 -15.16 21.59
C LEU A 421 1.15 -16.63 21.63
N LEU A 422 -0.16 -16.85 21.64
CA LEU A 422 -0.75 -18.20 21.75
C LEU A 422 -0.91 -18.87 20.38
N THR A 423 -0.99 -18.07 19.32
CA THR A 423 -1.03 -18.55 17.94
C THR A 423 0.36 -18.96 17.50
N GLN A 424 0.47 -20.11 16.89
CA GLN A 424 1.74 -20.60 16.33
C GLN A 424 1.82 -20.32 14.84
N ASP A 425 3.04 -20.15 14.36
CA ASP A 425 3.31 -20.09 12.94
C ASP A 425 2.84 -21.34 12.21
N SER A 426 2.44 -21.18 10.99
CA SER A 426 2.10 -22.25 10.05
C SER A 426 2.96 -22.15 8.79
N ASP A 427 2.86 -23.12 7.91
CA ASP A 427 3.62 -23.09 6.64
C ASP A 427 3.31 -21.84 5.80
N ASN A 428 2.09 -21.27 5.97
CA ASN A 428 1.61 -20.15 5.15
C ASN A 428 1.44 -18.84 5.95
N MET A 429 1.70 -18.83 7.27
CA MET A 429 1.51 -17.64 8.10
C MET A 429 2.54 -17.58 9.22
N ARG A 430 3.23 -16.45 9.33
CA ARG A 430 4.18 -16.15 10.40
C ARG A 430 3.75 -14.91 11.17
N TYR A 431 4.01 -14.91 12.48
CA TYR A 431 3.71 -13.80 13.37
C TYR A 431 4.97 -13.35 14.10
N TYR A 432 5.17 -12.05 14.11
CA TYR A 432 6.24 -11.42 14.87
C TYR A 432 5.64 -10.60 16.00
N VAL A 433 6.22 -10.71 17.18
CA VAL A 433 5.84 -9.90 18.35
C VAL A 433 7.08 -9.24 18.90
N THR A 434 7.04 -7.93 19.01
CA THR A 434 8.11 -7.13 19.59
C THR A 434 7.58 -6.22 20.68
N SER A 435 8.31 -6.15 21.78
CA SER A 435 8.10 -5.18 22.86
C SER A 435 9.09 -4.05 22.71
N ILE A 436 8.60 -2.84 22.63
CA ILE A 436 9.35 -1.60 22.71
C ILE A 436 9.23 -1.11 24.14
N VAL A 437 10.32 -1.15 24.90
CA VAL A 437 10.36 -0.75 26.29
C VAL A 437 10.95 0.65 26.36
N GLU A 438 10.12 1.63 26.73
CA GLU A 438 10.51 3.03 26.77
C GLU A 438 10.97 3.43 28.17
N HIS A 439 12.17 3.96 28.26
CA HIS A 439 12.75 4.54 29.47
C HIS A 439 12.79 6.07 29.34
N LYS A 440 11.92 6.76 30.05
CA LYS A 440 11.90 8.22 30.10
C LYS A 440 12.99 8.79 31.01
N ASN A 441 13.67 9.78 30.51
CA ASN A 441 14.68 10.52 31.26
C ASN A 441 14.33 12.00 31.27
N ASP A 442 14.28 12.61 32.48
CA ASP A 442 13.94 14.04 32.66
C ASP A 442 14.88 15.03 31.95
N SER A 443 16.02 14.60 31.45
CA SER A 443 17.09 15.48 30.94
C SER A 443 17.77 14.99 29.67
N THR A 444 17.36 13.84 29.10
CA THR A 444 17.93 13.25 27.87
C THR A 444 16.79 12.69 27.01
N PRO A 445 17.01 12.48 25.71
CA PRO A 445 16.05 11.74 24.87
C PRO A 445 15.73 10.37 25.49
N ASN A 446 14.50 9.89 25.26
CA ASN A 446 14.08 8.58 25.69
C ASN A 446 15.00 7.50 25.10
N THR A 447 15.22 6.44 25.86
CA THR A 447 15.94 5.25 25.41
C THR A 447 14.98 4.08 25.24
N PHE A 448 15.30 3.19 24.32
CA PHE A 448 14.43 2.07 23.99
C PHE A 448 15.19 0.75 24.07
N ASP A 449 14.55 -0.25 24.65
CA ASP A 449 14.96 -1.65 24.52
C ASP A 449 13.95 -2.36 23.61
N VAL A 450 14.45 -3.13 22.64
CA VAL A 450 13.64 -3.88 21.68
C VAL A 450 13.81 -5.37 21.91
N LEU A 451 12.71 -6.04 22.25
CA LEU A 451 12.69 -7.45 22.55
C LEU A 451 11.75 -8.18 21.59
N THR A 452 12.29 -9.07 20.76
CA THR A 452 11.50 -9.85 19.79
C THR A 452 11.51 -11.33 20.19
N ALA A 453 10.36 -11.86 20.58
CA ALA A 453 10.12 -13.28 20.84
C ALA A 453 8.62 -13.55 21.00
N GLN A 454 8.16 -14.77 20.69
CA GLN A 454 6.75 -15.16 20.89
C GLN A 454 6.30 -15.09 22.35
N THR A 455 7.20 -15.34 23.30
CA THR A 455 6.98 -15.16 24.74
C THR A 455 8.08 -14.27 25.29
N GLN A 456 7.69 -13.19 25.97
CA GLN A 456 8.61 -12.21 26.53
C GLN A 456 8.24 -11.94 27.99
N THR A 457 9.25 -11.75 28.84
CA THR A 457 9.09 -11.31 30.23
C THR A 457 9.91 -10.04 30.41
N ILE A 458 9.26 -8.96 30.82
CA ILE A 458 9.84 -7.63 30.95
C ILE A 458 9.74 -7.19 32.40
N ASP A 459 10.87 -6.81 33.01
CA ASP A 459 10.87 -6.11 34.30
C ASP A 459 10.53 -4.65 34.06
N VAL A 460 9.38 -4.24 34.56
CA VAL A 460 8.86 -2.87 34.34
C VAL A 460 9.00 -1.97 35.58
N SER A 461 9.81 -2.37 36.56
CA SER A 461 10.00 -1.61 37.79
C SER A 461 10.59 -0.19 37.57
N SER A 462 11.24 0.03 36.45
CA SER A 462 11.85 1.32 36.05
C SER A 462 11.44 1.77 34.62
N VAL A 463 10.31 1.30 34.13
CA VAL A 463 9.81 1.54 32.78
C VAL A 463 8.52 2.34 32.84
N ASP A 464 8.36 3.32 31.99
CA ASP A 464 7.17 4.17 31.95
C ASP A 464 6.07 3.60 31.04
N SER A 465 6.49 2.98 29.93
CA SER A 465 5.55 2.35 28.99
C SER A 465 6.19 1.20 28.22
N VAL A 466 5.35 0.29 27.75
CA VAL A 466 5.73 -0.77 26.82
C VAL A 466 4.74 -0.77 25.66
N ILE A 467 5.24 -0.67 24.43
CA ILE A 467 4.42 -0.83 23.23
C ILE A 467 4.68 -2.22 22.66
N PHE A 468 3.62 -3.00 22.47
CA PHE A 468 3.67 -4.24 21.71
C PHE A 468 3.33 -4.02 20.27
N VAL A 469 4.20 -4.47 19.38
CA VAL A 469 4.02 -4.48 17.93
C VAL A 469 3.82 -5.92 17.49
N ILE A 470 2.68 -6.21 16.89
CA ILE A 470 2.34 -7.54 16.39
C ILE A 470 2.11 -7.43 14.89
N SER A 471 2.86 -8.16 14.09
CA SER A 471 2.69 -8.19 12.64
C SER A 471 2.51 -9.62 12.11
N ALA A 472 1.88 -9.73 10.94
CA ALA A 472 1.61 -11.00 10.28
C ALA A 472 2.14 -10.99 8.84
N PHE A 473 2.71 -12.12 8.44
CA PHE A 473 3.25 -12.34 7.10
C PHE A 473 2.69 -13.64 6.53
N GLY A 474 2.03 -13.53 5.39
CA GLY A 474 1.46 -14.65 4.67
C GLY A 474 1.23 -14.28 3.21
N TYR A 475 1.55 -15.21 2.31
CA TYR A 475 1.55 -14.92 0.86
C TYR A 475 0.29 -15.42 0.15
N ASP A 476 -0.48 -16.29 0.81
CA ASP A 476 -1.70 -16.91 0.24
C ASP A 476 -2.99 -16.39 0.90
N THR A 477 -2.91 -15.52 1.91
CA THR A 477 -4.07 -15.05 2.67
C THR A 477 -3.94 -13.55 2.97
N ILE A 478 -5.02 -12.81 2.79
CA ILE A 478 -5.09 -11.38 3.09
C ILE A 478 -5.27 -11.15 4.59
N ASN A 479 -6.10 -11.95 5.24
CA ASN A 479 -6.47 -11.79 6.65
C ASN A 479 -5.83 -12.90 7.48
N SER A 480 -5.22 -12.50 8.58
CA SER A 480 -4.69 -13.39 9.60
C SER A 480 -5.43 -13.21 10.92
N GLU A 481 -5.34 -14.21 11.76
CA GLU A 481 -5.99 -14.23 13.06
C GLU A 481 -5.01 -14.76 14.11
N PHE A 482 -4.83 -14.00 15.18
CA PHE A 482 -3.95 -14.40 16.27
C PHE A 482 -4.65 -14.30 17.63
N SER A 483 -4.09 -14.99 18.61
CA SER A 483 -4.47 -14.90 20.02
C SER A 483 -3.23 -14.68 20.86
N MET A 484 -3.35 -13.84 21.87
CA MET A 484 -2.28 -13.56 22.82
C MET A 484 -2.82 -13.43 24.23
N ARG A 485 -1.90 -13.48 25.21
CA ARG A 485 -2.20 -13.09 26.59
C ARG A 485 -1.15 -12.11 27.08
N ILE A 486 -1.60 -11.24 27.95
CA ILE A 486 -0.77 -10.28 28.68
C ILE A 486 -0.96 -10.54 30.17
N ILE A 487 0.14 -10.78 30.89
CA ILE A 487 0.13 -11.06 32.32
C ILE A 487 0.89 -9.94 33.02
N LYS A 488 0.24 -9.33 34.01
CA LYS A 488 0.85 -8.38 34.93
C LYS A 488 0.99 -9.08 36.28
N ASN A 489 2.19 -9.13 36.84
CA ASN A 489 2.49 -9.88 38.04
C ASN A 489 3.45 -9.13 38.96
N SER A 490 3.19 -9.12 40.27
CA SER A 490 4.07 -8.57 41.31
C SER A 490 5.12 -9.56 41.81
N SER A 491 5.04 -10.85 41.51
CA SER A 491 5.96 -11.89 41.95
C SER A 491 6.85 -12.41 40.82
N VAL A 492 8.14 -12.63 41.10
CA VAL A 492 9.17 -13.15 40.18
C VAL A 492 9.08 -14.68 39.98
N GLU A 493 7.99 -15.33 40.25
CA GLU A 493 7.86 -16.74 39.91
C GLU A 493 7.66 -16.87 38.38
N LEU A 494 8.78 -17.09 37.70
CA LEU A 494 8.77 -17.69 36.36
C LEU A 494 7.95 -18.98 36.45
N ALA A 495 6.77 -18.97 35.93
CA ALA A 495 5.94 -20.17 35.82
C ALA A 495 6.62 -21.15 34.84
N SER A 496 7.58 -21.92 35.37
CA SER A 496 8.24 -23.02 34.66
C SER A 496 7.30 -24.20 34.39
N ASP A 497 6.06 -24.14 34.88
CA ASP A 497 5.01 -25.15 34.71
C ASP A 497 3.64 -24.50 34.49
N MET A 498 3.53 -23.60 33.50
CA MET A 498 2.19 -23.27 33.03
C MET A 498 1.76 -24.38 32.06
N GLU A 499 1.01 -25.35 32.62
CA GLU A 499 0.11 -26.16 31.79
C GLU A 499 -0.57 -25.23 30.78
N LEU A 500 -0.56 -25.61 29.51
CA LEU A 500 -1.42 -25.04 28.50
C LEU A 500 -2.82 -24.99 29.11
N ILE A 501 -3.22 -23.80 29.63
CA ILE A 501 -4.60 -23.63 30.11
C ILE A 501 -5.45 -23.78 28.87
N PRO A 502 -6.36 -24.74 28.87
CA PRO A 502 -7.11 -25.04 27.67
C PRO A 502 -7.85 -23.79 27.21
N ILE A 503 -7.71 -23.53 25.93
CA ILE A 503 -8.58 -22.73 25.09
C ILE A 503 -9.90 -22.45 25.78
N SER A 504 -10.26 -21.17 25.95
CA SER A 504 -11.50 -20.67 26.56
C SER A 504 -12.45 -21.74 27.11
N ASN A 505 -12.62 -21.84 28.43
CA ASN A 505 -13.60 -22.75 29.03
C ASN A 505 -15.06 -22.39 28.70
N GLN A 506 -15.29 -21.52 27.72
CA GLN A 506 -16.62 -21.07 27.34
C GLN A 506 -16.81 -21.16 25.82
N TYR A 507 -18.00 -21.59 25.43
CA TYR A 507 -18.46 -21.46 24.06
C TYR A 507 -18.55 -19.98 23.70
N SER A 508 -18.13 -19.59 22.51
CA SER A 508 -18.33 -18.26 21.99
C SER A 508 -18.65 -18.26 20.49
N LEU A 509 -19.49 -17.33 20.08
CA LEU A 509 -19.75 -16.99 18.68
C LEU A 509 -19.36 -15.52 18.49
N ASN A 510 -18.28 -15.29 17.78
CA ASN A 510 -17.76 -13.94 17.54
C ASN A 510 -18.63 -13.17 16.56
N ASN A 511 -18.37 -11.89 16.39
CA ASN A 511 -19.03 -11.09 15.37
C ASN A 511 -18.51 -11.54 13.99
N PRO A 512 -19.41 -12.03 13.10
CA PRO A 512 -19.00 -12.43 11.76
C PRO A 512 -18.51 -11.23 10.93
N TYR A 513 -17.46 -11.44 10.13
CA TYR A 513 -16.86 -10.37 9.33
C TYR A 513 -16.51 -10.88 7.91
N PRO A 514 -16.57 -10.00 6.89
CA PRO A 514 -17.10 -8.63 6.92
C PRO A 514 -18.62 -8.62 7.14
N ASN A 515 -19.16 -7.57 7.79
CA ASN A 515 -20.59 -7.42 7.98
C ASN A 515 -20.97 -5.92 7.94
N PRO A 516 -21.60 -5.40 6.88
CA PRO A 516 -22.20 -6.14 5.73
C PRO A 516 -21.20 -6.86 4.83
N PHE A 517 -21.67 -7.91 4.11
CA PHE A 517 -20.85 -8.67 3.18
C PHE A 517 -21.50 -8.83 1.79
N ASN A 518 -20.68 -8.99 0.77
CA ASN A 518 -21.14 -9.18 -0.61
C ASN A 518 -20.99 -10.63 -1.09
N ALA A 519 -19.79 -11.19 -1.09
CA ALA A 519 -19.53 -12.53 -1.64
C ALA A 519 -19.51 -13.61 -0.57
N HIS A 520 -18.86 -13.39 0.56
CA HIS A 520 -18.72 -14.35 1.66
C HIS A 520 -18.51 -13.63 2.98
N ILE A 521 -18.79 -14.33 4.08
CA ILE A 521 -18.59 -13.89 5.44
C ILE A 521 -17.97 -15.01 6.25
N THR A 522 -16.99 -14.68 7.09
CA THR A 522 -16.39 -15.64 8.01
C THR A 522 -17.06 -15.57 9.38
N ILE A 523 -17.37 -16.73 9.94
CA ILE A 523 -18.04 -16.90 11.22
C ILE A 523 -17.09 -17.65 12.13
N HIS A 524 -16.52 -16.97 13.13
CA HIS A 524 -15.60 -17.55 14.11
C HIS A 524 -16.36 -17.99 15.37
N TYR A 525 -15.98 -19.14 15.91
CA TYR A 525 -16.58 -19.69 17.12
C TYR A 525 -15.59 -20.56 17.90
N THR A 526 -15.81 -20.71 19.20
CA THR A 526 -14.94 -21.50 20.10
C THR A 526 -15.70 -22.65 20.73
N ILE A 527 -15.09 -23.84 20.70
CA ILE A 527 -15.58 -25.06 21.35
C ILE A 527 -14.62 -25.41 22.50
N PRO A 528 -15.01 -25.22 23.77
CA PRO A 528 -14.12 -25.42 24.92
C PRO A 528 -13.96 -26.88 25.33
N MET A 529 -14.85 -27.76 24.90
CA MET A 529 -14.85 -29.18 25.24
C MET A 529 -15.41 -30.01 24.09
N ASN A 530 -15.02 -31.27 24.01
CA ASN A 530 -15.36 -32.18 22.91
C ASN A 530 -16.86 -32.51 22.89
N GLN A 531 -17.67 -31.56 22.42
CA GLN A 531 -19.12 -31.70 22.25
C GLN A 531 -19.53 -31.17 20.88
N PRO A 532 -20.51 -31.80 20.23
CA PRO A 532 -21.02 -31.32 18.95
C PRO A 532 -21.62 -29.92 19.09
N VAL A 533 -21.22 -29.03 18.22
CA VAL A 533 -21.79 -27.68 18.08
C VAL A 533 -22.55 -27.59 16.77
N ASP A 534 -23.78 -27.08 16.86
CA ASP A 534 -24.63 -26.78 15.71
C ASP A 534 -24.58 -25.29 15.41
N ILE A 535 -24.11 -24.93 14.22
CA ILE A 535 -24.13 -23.57 13.74
C ILE A 535 -25.07 -23.47 12.56
N ALA A 536 -26.11 -22.68 12.68
CA ALA A 536 -27.14 -22.56 11.66
C ALA A 536 -27.39 -21.09 11.28
N ILE A 537 -27.62 -20.88 9.99
CA ILE A 537 -27.98 -19.57 9.44
C ILE A 537 -29.48 -19.58 9.14
N TYR A 538 -30.16 -18.54 9.60
CA TYR A 538 -31.61 -18.37 9.43
C TYR A 538 -31.91 -17.05 8.71
N ASP A 539 -33.01 -17.01 7.97
CA ASP A 539 -33.61 -15.76 7.52
C ASP A 539 -34.37 -15.07 8.67
N ILE A 540 -34.86 -13.87 8.42
CA ILE A 540 -35.63 -13.09 9.41
C ILE A 540 -37.00 -13.69 9.79
N LEU A 541 -37.49 -14.68 9.01
CA LEU A 541 -38.72 -15.42 9.27
C LEU A 541 -38.44 -16.69 10.08
N GLY A 542 -37.17 -17.00 10.39
CA GLY A 542 -36.76 -18.17 11.14
C GLY A 542 -36.59 -19.44 10.28
N ASN A 543 -36.63 -19.33 8.95
CA ASN A 543 -36.33 -20.45 8.08
C ASN A 543 -34.83 -20.74 8.08
N LYS A 544 -34.47 -22.01 8.29
CA LYS A 544 -33.06 -22.43 8.27
C LYS A 544 -32.54 -22.42 6.82
N ILE A 545 -31.53 -21.64 6.57
CA ILE A 545 -30.89 -21.48 5.25
C ILE A 545 -29.75 -22.47 5.09
N ARG A 546 -28.86 -22.55 6.10
CA ARG A 546 -27.70 -23.44 6.03
C ARG A 546 -27.33 -23.93 7.44
N ARG A 547 -26.72 -25.10 7.52
CA ARG A 547 -26.26 -25.71 8.76
C ARG A 547 -24.83 -26.21 8.60
N PHE A 548 -24.06 -26.04 9.67
CA PHE A 548 -22.71 -26.55 9.84
C PHE A 548 -22.65 -27.29 11.17
N GLN A 549 -21.87 -28.36 11.25
CA GLN A 549 -21.61 -29.08 12.48
C GLN A 549 -20.11 -29.23 12.65
N SER A 550 -19.62 -29.01 13.86
CA SER A 550 -18.22 -29.20 14.23
C SER A 550 -18.13 -29.87 15.61
N GLU A 551 -17.13 -30.71 15.76
CA GLU A 551 -16.76 -31.34 17.04
C GLU A 551 -15.31 -31.01 17.40
N GLN A 552 -14.64 -30.21 16.57
CA GLN A 552 -13.24 -29.90 16.71
C GLN A 552 -13.03 -28.86 17.82
N LEU A 553 -12.20 -29.24 18.83
CA LEU A 553 -11.87 -28.40 19.96
C LEU A 553 -11.17 -27.10 19.52
N GLY A 554 -11.37 -26.10 20.36
CA GLY A 554 -10.71 -24.83 20.19
C GLY A 554 -11.50 -23.85 19.32
N MET A 555 -10.79 -22.89 18.79
CA MET A 555 -11.33 -21.91 17.90
C MET A 555 -11.46 -22.51 16.50
N GLN A 556 -12.59 -22.20 15.87
CA GLN A 556 -12.97 -22.71 14.56
C GLN A 556 -13.57 -21.58 13.74
N SER A 557 -13.50 -21.72 12.43
CA SER A 557 -14.17 -20.80 11.51
C SER A 557 -14.94 -21.54 10.42
N ILE A 558 -16.01 -20.93 9.95
CA ILE A 558 -16.75 -21.36 8.77
C ILE A 558 -16.99 -20.16 7.86
N ILE A 559 -16.92 -20.40 6.56
CA ILE A 559 -17.20 -19.38 5.56
C ILE A 559 -18.58 -19.64 4.96
N TRP A 560 -19.44 -18.60 4.99
CA TRP A 560 -20.72 -18.64 4.28
C TRP A 560 -20.71 -17.72 3.08
N ASN A 561 -21.00 -18.28 1.94
CA ASN A 561 -20.96 -17.62 0.63
C ASN A 561 -22.34 -17.17 0.12
N GLY A 562 -23.29 -16.87 1.01
CA GLY A 562 -24.63 -16.42 0.64
C GLY A 562 -25.46 -17.43 -0.12
N LYS A 563 -25.21 -18.75 0.06
CA LYS A 563 -25.96 -19.84 -0.56
C LYS A 563 -26.62 -20.73 0.50
N ASP A 564 -27.78 -21.29 0.15
CA ASP A 564 -28.50 -22.25 0.99
C ASP A 564 -27.79 -23.62 1.02
N GLN A 565 -28.41 -24.58 1.71
CA GLN A 565 -27.90 -25.96 1.80
C GLN A 565 -27.86 -26.73 0.46
N TYR A 566 -28.55 -26.24 -0.57
CA TYR A 566 -28.59 -26.79 -1.91
C TYR A 566 -27.66 -26.10 -2.88
N GLY A 567 -26.90 -25.07 -2.38
CA GLY A 567 -26.00 -24.26 -3.19
C GLY A 567 -26.69 -23.15 -4.00
N ILE A 568 -27.98 -22.89 -3.73
CA ILE A 568 -28.75 -21.84 -4.40
C ILE A 568 -28.48 -20.49 -3.69
N PRO A 569 -28.12 -19.42 -4.43
CA PRO A 569 -27.91 -18.10 -3.84
C PRO A 569 -29.19 -17.56 -3.18
N VAL A 570 -29.07 -17.07 -1.95
CA VAL A 570 -30.18 -16.43 -1.23
C VAL A 570 -30.23 -14.93 -1.53
N SER A 571 -31.34 -14.26 -1.28
CA SER A 571 -31.54 -12.83 -1.55
C SER A 571 -30.71 -11.94 -0.63
N SER A 572 -30.39 -10.71 -1.08
CA SER A 572 -29.86 -9.67 -0.17
C SER A 572 -30.82 -9.45 0.98
N GLY A 573 -30.28 -9.27 2.18
CA GLY A 573 -31.07 -9.07 3.38
C GLY A 573 -30.37 -9.48 4.66
N MET A 574 -31.08 -9.31 5.78
CA MET A 574 -30.58 -9.68 7.10
C MET A 574 -30.76 -11.18 7.35
N TYR A 575 -29.73 -11.80 7.90
CA TYR A 575 -29.69 -13.19 8.33
C TYR A 575 -29.22 -13.26 9.80
N ILE A 576 -29.47 -14.38 10.45
CA ILE A 576 -29.08 -14.65 11.83
C ILE A 576 -28.23 -15.92 11.84
N VAL A 577 -27.00 -15.79 12.30
CA VAL A 577 -26.15 -16.93 12.65
C VAL A 577 -26.45 -17.32 14.09
N ASN A 578 -26.74 -18.57 14.33
CA ASN A 578 -26.98 -19.12 15.66
C ASN A 578 -26.03 -20.30 15.89
N MET A 579 -25.30 -20.25 16.99
CA MET A 579 -24.48 -21.33 17.53
C MET A 579 -25.19 -21.94 18.72
N SER A 580 -25.36 -23.25 18.76
CA SER A 580 -26.02 -23.94 19.85
C SER A 580 -25.38 -25.28 20.21
N THR A 581 -25.40 -25.59 21.50
CA THR A 581 -25.10 -26.89 22.11
C THR A 581 -26.24 -27.24 23.08
N ASP A 582 -26.13 -28.36 23.80
CA ASP A 582 -27.10 -28.73 24.84
C ASP A 582 -27.21 -27.69 25.98
N SER A 583 -26.15 -26.92 26.22
CA SER A 583 -26.04 -25.98 27.35
C SER A 583 -25.78 -24.52 26.96
N PHE A 584 -25.57 -24.23 25.67
CA PHE A 584 -25.19 -22.89 25.21
C PHE A 584 -25.95 -22.50 23.95
N THR A 585 -26.33 -21.24 23.86
CA THR A 585 -26.88 -20.64 22.64
C THR A 585 -26.45 -19.19 22.51
N GLN A 586 -25.93 -18.82 21.35
CA GLN A 586 -25.56 -17.44 21.03
C GLN A 586 -25.89 -17.13 19.56
N SER A 587 -26.33 -15.91 19.27
CA SER A 587 -26.68 -15.48 17.92
C SER A 587 -26.00 -14.17 17.51
N ARG A 588 -25.75 -14.02 16.21
CA ARG A 588 -25.23 -12.80 15.58
C ARG A 588 -26.04 -12.45 14.34
N ARG A 589 -26.18 -11.15 14.09
CA ARG A 589 -26.85 -10.63 12.89
C ARG A 589 -25.82 -10.37 11.80
N ILE A 590 -26.16 -10.73 10.56
CA ILE A 590 -25.33 -10.51 9.38
C ILE A 590 -26.18 -9.93 8.27
N LEU A 591 -25.59 -9.04 7.46
CA LEU A 591 -26.27 -8.35 6.36
C LEU A 591 -25.59 -8.71 5.04
N LEU A 592 -26.32 -9.44 4.19
CA LEU A 592 -25.87 -9.77 2.83
C LEU A 592 -26.30 -8.63 1.89
N LEU A 593 -25.36 -8.05 1.18
CA LEU A 593 -25.55 -7.10 0.08
C LEU A 593 -25.08 -7.77 -1.22
N LYS A 594 -25.88 -7.65 -2.26
CA LYS A 594 -25.53 -8.17 -3.60
C LYS A 594 -25.55 -7.03 -4.59
#